data_8b456138167a061f22c64d95312b85a0
#
_entry.id   8b456138167a061f22c64d95312b85a0
#
_cell.length_a   1.000
_cell.length_b   1.000
_cell.length_c   1.000
_cell.angle_alpha   90.00
_cell.angle_beta   90.00
_cell.angle_gamma   90.00
#
_symmetry.space_group_name_H-M   'P 1'
#
loop_
_entity.id
_entity.type
_entity.pdbx_description
1 polymer ?
#
loop_
_entity_poly.entity_id
_entity_poly.type
_entity_poly.pdbx_seq_one_letter_code
_entity_poly.pdbx_strand_id
1 'polypeptide(L)'
;MRNSGIIFSICLVVLAAPPVPAKEFGFDYQKVVSTGPEAEVTLNYVSGKLTVIGGDDDKVIIEAHKRVSAVSMDEAQVSADHIEIKVDQRGKQVDIVTNYLRMSNRSQSFWKKVLGAGGEDSFGEIDWVIQVPQHCKLTVVNISGKIEISHLIGGVEVRSSASEVSLTSIEGSVRVENTSGSVTGELLFGPIDIRQAGGRIDLKFLEGDVRIKSSTADISISQDNGSLDLTTASGNVDIQTNLDSSRDYFVTTESGHIRLMIPETSSGDLRIKCQTGDIRTEIPIAIRSMSHKQVEGTFGFGGAKINLTSVSGDVTVAQF
;
A
#
# COMPACT_ATOMS: atom_id res chain seq x y z
N MET A 1 -34.27 57.38 -57.85
CA MET A 1 -32.83 57.26 -57.48
C MET A 1 -32.73 56.47 -56.18
N ARG A 2 -32.35 55.18 -56.25
CA ARG A 2 -32.23 54.27 -55.09
C ARG A 2 -30.75 54.08 -54.83
N ASN A 3 -30.27 54.57 -53.67
CA ASN A 3 -28.91 54.34 -53.21
C ASN A 3 -28.88 53.00 -52.46
N SER A 4 -28.15 52.05 -53.01
CA SER A 4 -27.79 50.80 -52.32
C SER A 4 -26.50 51.03 -51.59
N GLY A 5 -26.57 51.05 -50.26
CA GLY A 5 -25.37 50.99 -49.37
C GLY A 5 -24.91 49.58 -49.21
N ILE A 6 -23.68 49.28 -49.61
CA ILE A 6 -23.00 48.04 -49.41
C ILE A 6 -22.37 48.04 -47.98
N ILE A 7 -22.87 47.19 -47.08
CA ILE A 7 -22.26 46.96 -45.72
C ILE A 7 -21.18 45.92 -45.88
N PHE A 8 -19.92 46.33 -45.73
CA PHE A 8 -18.79 45.43 -45.63
C PHE A 8 -18.72 44.86 -44.16
N SER A 9 -19.09 43.60 -43.99
CA SER A 9 -18.92 42.92 -42.71
C SER A 9 -17.49 42.41 -42.62
N ILE A 10 -16.68 42.99 -41.74
CA ILE A 10 -15.33 42.55 -41.46
C ILE A 10 -15.46 41.38 -40.44
N CYS A 11 -15.27 40.16 -40.92
CA CYS A 11 -15.19 38.99 -40.07
C CYS A 11 -13.80 38.93 -39.41
N LEU A 12 -13.71 39.29 -38.11
CA LEU A 12 -12.49 39.19 -37.32
C LEU A 12 -12.24 37.71 -36.99
N VAL A 13 -11.38 37.05 -37.73
CA VAL A 13 -10.92 35.69 -37.40
C VAL A 13 -9.92 35.80 -36.24
N VAL A 14 -10.36 35.51 -35.04
CA VAL A 14 -9.47 35.34 -33.89
C VAL A 14 -8.78 33.99 -34.07
N LEU A 15 -7.56 33.99 -34.55
CA LEU A 15 -6.68 32.82 -34.50
C LEU A 15 -6.33 32.51 -33.03
N ALA A 16 -7.01 31.52 -32.45
CA ALA A 16 -6.61 30.99 -31.17
C ALA A 16 -5.23 30.29 -31.34
N ALA A 17 -4.20 30.87 -30.73
CA ALA A 17 -2.91 30.21 -30.67
C ALA A 17 -3.04 28.80 -30.00
N PRO A 18 -2.38 27.80 -30.55
CA PRO A 18 -2.42 26.45 -29.92
C PRO A 18 -1.91 26.55 -28.49
N PRO A 19 -2.49 25.78 -27.53
CA PRO A 19 -2.02 25.77 -26.17
C PRO A 19 -0.56 25.27 -26.14
N VAL A 20 0.32 26.04 -25.50
CA VAL A 20 1.71 25.62 -25.28
C VAL A 20 1.70 24.40 -24.36
N PRO A 21 2.30 23.27 -24.75
CA PRO A 21 2.32 22.09 -23.89
C PRO A 21 3.12 22.39 -22.62
N ALA A 22 2.57 22.01 -21.46
CA ALA A 22 3.28 22.06 -20.19
C ALA A 22 4.50 21.12 -20.24
N LYS A 23 5.61 21.57 -19.68
CA LYS A 23 6.84 20.79 -19.51
C LYS A 23 7.00 20.45 -18.05
N GLU A 24 7.66 19.33 -17.77
CA GLU A 24 8.02 18.94 -16.44
C GLU A 24 9.35 19.57 -16.02
N PHE A 25 9.38 20.14 -14.82
CA PHE A 25 10.57 20.74 -14.19
C PHE A 25 10.81 20.07 -12.85
N GLY A 26 12.10 19.82 -12.55
CA GLY A 26 12.54 19.18 -11.31
C GLY A 26 13.28 20.15 -10.39
N PHE A 27 13.07 20.01 -9.07
CA PHE A 27 13.75 20.78 -8.06
C PHE A 27 14.19 19.85 -6.91
N ASP A 28 15.50 19.85 -6.65
CA ASP A 28 16.09 18.97 -5.65
C ASP A 28 16.10 19.61 -4.26
N TYR A 29 15.90 18.77 -3.25
CA TYR A 29 16.02 19.10 -1.84
C TYR A 29 16.83 18.02 -1.14
N GLN A 30 17.78 18.41 -0.31
CA GLN A 30 18.57 17.48 0.48
C GLN A 30 18.72 18.00 1.92
N LYS A 31 18.58 17.10 2.89
CA LYS A 31 18.82 17.38 4.30
C LYS A 31 19.37 16.16 5.03
N VAL A 32 20.32 16.37 5.92
CA VAL A 32 20.87 15.33 6.80
C VAL A 32 20.57 15.70 8.24
N VAL A 33 20.05 14.73 9.00
CA VAL A 33 19.66 14.88 10.39
C VAL A 33 20.35 13.78 11.22
N SER A 34 21.14 14.13 12.20
CA SER A 34 21.77 13.17 13.12
C SER A 34 20.80 12.79 14.24
N THR A 35 20.50 11.49 14.38
CA THR A 35 19.45 11.00 15.29
C THR A 35 19.93 10.00 16.34
N GLY A 36 21.03 9.31 16.08
CA GLY A 36 21.41 8.09 16.79
C GLY A 36 20.75 6.84 16.21
N PRO A 37 21.10 5.65 16.73
CA PRO A 37 20.71 4.39 16.11
C PRO A 37 19.21 4.06 16.18
N GLU A 38 18.49 4.54 17.19
CA GLU A 38 17.07 4.29 17.41
C GLU A 38 16.22 5.50 17.00
N ALA A 39 16.11 5.78 15.71
CA ALA A 39 15.31 6.90 15.22
C ALA A 39 13.81 6.55 15.17
N GLU A 40 12.97 7.57 15.36
CA GLU A 40 11.54 7.52 15.07
C GLU A 40 11.27 8.52 13.94
N VAL A 41 10.99 8.02 12.75
CA VAL A 41 10.79 8.87 11.56
C VAL A 41 9.33 8.83 11.13
N THR A 42 8.74 10.01 11.03
CA THR A 42 7.39 10.19 10.48
C THR A 42 7.46 10.99 9.19
N LEU A 43 6.96 10.42 8.10
CA LEU A 43 6.82 11.11 6.83
C LEU A 43 5.34 11.30 6.49
N ASN A 44 4.93 12.56 6.27
CA ASN A 44 3.59 12.91 5.82
C ASN A 44 3.69 13.68 4.50
N TYR A 45 3.19 13.09 3.40
CA TYR A 45 3.22 13.68 2.07
C TYR A 45 1.97 13.31 1.28
N VAL A 46 1.73 13.95 0.14
CA VAL A 46 0.50 13.75 -0.65
C VAL A 46 0.69 12.65 -1.68
N SER A 47 1.61 12.82 -2.63
CA SER A 47 1.80 11.87 -3.73
C SER A 47 3.24 11.83 -4.23
N GLY A 48 3.57 10.78 -4.98
CA GLY A 48 4.87 10.51 -5.56
C GLY A 48 5.47 9.19 -5.11
N LYS A 49 6.71 8.94 -5.52
CA LYS A 49 7.44 7.73 -5.14
C LYS A 49 8.19 7.97 -3.84
N LEU A 50 8.09 7.05 -2.90
CA LEU A 50 8.89 6.99 -1.69
C LEU A 50 9.75 5.73 -1.68
N THR A 51 11.05 5.90 -1.48
CA THR A 51 11.98 4.80 -1.22
C THR A 51 12.64 5.06 0.13
N VAL A 52 12.47 4.12 1.09
CA VAL A 52 13.13 4.17 2.40
C VAL A 52 14.03 2.96 2.54
N ILE A 53 15.27 3.20 2.93
CA ILE A 53 16.30 2.17 3.09
C ILE A 53 16.92 2.29 4.47
N GLY A 54 16.89 1.21 5.24
CA GLY A 54 17.64 1.11 6.49
C GLY A 54 19.14 0.94 6.22
N GLY A 55 19.96 1.63 6.96
CA GLY A 55 21.42 1.60 6.88
C GLY A 55 22.09 1.67 8.24
N ASP A 56 23.40 1.50 8.25
CA ASP A 56 24.20 1.44 9.48
C ASP A 56 24.54 2.83 10.07
N ASP A 57 24.17 3.91 9.38
CA ASP A 57 24.46 5.28 9.81
C ASP A 57 23.45 5.75 10.86
N ASP A 58 23.93 6.43 11.92
CA ASP A 58 23.10 7.10 12.94
C ASP A 58 22.50 8.42 12.44
N LYS A 59 22.04 8.45 11.20
CA LYS A 59 21.55 9.65 10.52
C LYS A 59 20.33 9.34 9.67
N VAL A 60 19.48 10.34 9.54
CA VAL A 60 18.42 10.35 8.53
C VAL A 60 18.88 11.26 7.39
N ILE A 61 19.06 10.68 6.19
CA ILE A 61 19.40 11.40 4.96
C ILE A 61 18.14 11.49 4.13
N ILE A 62 17.71 12.70 3.85
CA ILE A 62 16.47 13.00 3.15
C ILE A 62 16.83 13.62 1.81
N GLU A 63 16.47 12.97 0.74
CA GLU A 63 16.54 13.49 -0.62
C GLU A 63 15.14 13.55 -1.18
N ALA A 64 14.75 14.66 -1.78
CA ALA A 64 13.45 14.85 -2.38
C ALA A 64 13.58 15.56 -3.72
N HIS A 65 12.91 15.04 -4.73
CA HIS A 65 12.84 15.61 -6.06
C HIS A 65 11.40 16.04 -6.35
N LYS A 66 11.15 17.35 -6.32
CA LYS A 66 9.85 17.92 -6.63
C LYS A 66 9.66 17.98 -8.15
N ARG A 67 8.62 17.35 -8.67
CA ARG A 67 8.24 17.39 -10.10
C ARG A 67 7.04 18.30 -10.28
N VAL A 68 7.20 19.32 -11.11
CA VAL A 68 6.17 20.34 -11.36
C VAL A 68 5.95 20.50 -12.85
N SER A 69 4.70 20.45 -13.30
CA SER A 69 4.33 20.74 -14.68
C SER A 69 3.98 22.22 -14.84
N ALA A 70 4.70 22.95 -15.73
CA ALA A 70 4.48 24.36 -16.00
C ALA A 70 4.77 24.72 -17.46
N VAL A 71 4.34 25.90 -17.88
CA VAL A 71 4.60 26.39 -19.24
C VAL A 71 5.98 27.04 -19.33
N SER A 72 6.51 27.59 -18.22
CA SER A 72 7.81 28.24 -18.13
C SER A 72 8.54 27.87 -16.84
N MET A 73 9.85 28.08 -16.80
CA MET A 73 10.68 27.87 -15.61
C MET A 73 10.26 28.78 -14.46
N ASP A 74 9.88 30.04 -14.74
CA ASP A 74 9.45 30.98 -13.71
C ASP A 74 8.14 30.52 -13.03
N GLU A 75 7.20 30.00 -13.80
CA GLU A 75 5.96 29.41 -13.26
C GLU A 75 6.26 28.12 -12.47
N ALA A 76 7.18 27.29 -12.96
CA ALA A 76 7.60 26.08 -12.27
C ALA A 76 8.26 26.42 -10.92
N GLN A 77 9.13 27.41 -10.87
CA GLN A 77 9.76 27.86 -9.64
C GLN A 77 8.73 28.33 -8.62
N VAL A 78 7.78 29.16 -9.04
CA VAL A 78 6.69 29.62 -8.16
C VAL A 78 5.85 28.46 -7.65
N SER A 79 5.57 27.46 -8.48
CA SER A 79 4.83 26.27 -8.06
C SER A 79 5.64 25.40 -7.09
N ALA A 80 6.92 25.21 -7.35
CA ALA A 80 7.83 24.45 -6.48
C ALA A 80 8.01 25.11 -5.10
N ASP A 81 8.02 26.44 -5.03
CA ASP A 81 8.12 27.20 -3.78
C ASP A 81 6.86 27.07 -2.91
N HIS A 82 5.70 26.70 -3.54
CA HIS A 82 4.47 26.41 -2.79
C HIS A 82 4.45 25.01 -2.19
N ILE A 83 5.37 24.14 -2.57
CA ILE A 83 5.57 22.82 -1.97
C ILE A 83 6.67 22.97 -0.93
N GLU A 84 6.29 23.24 0.31
CA GLU A 84 7.24 23.39 1.42
C GLU A 84 7.52 22.04 2.07
N ILE A 85 8.80 21.68 2.18
CA ILE A 85 9.26 20.50 2.94
C ILE A 85 9.74 20.99 4.31
N LYS A 86 9.01 20.58 5.35
CA LYS A 86 9.40 20.86 6.74
C LYS A 86 9.99 19.61 7.36
N VAL A 87 11.14 19.76 8.00
CA VAL A 87 11.81 18.70 8.76
C VAL A 87 12.09 19.22 10.16
N ASP A 88 11.33 18.72 11.12
CA ASP A 88 11.46 19.03 12.53
C ASP A 88 12.10 17.87 13.27
N GLN A 89 13.10 18.17 14.10
CA GLN A 89 13.77 17.17 14.93
C GLN A 89 13.55 17.46 16.40
N ARG A 90 13.18 16.42 17.18
CA ARG A 90 13.05 16.44 18.63
C ARG A 90 13.72 15.21 19.23
N GLY A 91 14.99 15.35 19.58
CA GLY A 91 15.79 14.21 20.02
C GLY A 91 15.93 13.15 18.94
N LYS A 92 15.43 11.94 19.18
CA LYS A 92 15.42 10.84 18.21
C LYS A 92 14.25 10.88 17.20
N GLN A 93 13.26 11.73 17.43
CA GLN A 93 12.10 11.88 16.57
C GLN A 93 12.39 12.87 15.45
N VAL A 94 12.09 12.46 14.21
CA VAL A 94 12.21 13.28 12.99
C VAL A 94 10.87 13.29 12.27
N ASP A 95 10.23 14.45 12.22
CA ASP A 95 8.97 14.66 11.55
C ASP A 95 9.21 15.36 10.21
N ILE A 96 8.88 14.71 9.11
CA ILE A 96 8.99 15.21 7.74
C ILE A 96 7.58 15.44 7.21
N VAL A 97 7.25 16.69 6.92
CA VAL A 97 5.91 17.07 6.47
C VAL A 97 5.99 17.88 5.20
N THR A 98 5.17 17.55 4.22
CA THR A 98 4.98 18.36 3.03
C THR A 98 3.74 19.25 3.22
N ASN A 99 3.94 20.55 3.15
CA ASN A 99 2.87 21.53 3.17
C ASN A 99 2.66 22.12 1.77
N TYR A 100 1.44 22.09 1.30
CA TYR A 100 1.04 22.79 0.08
C TYR A 100 0.44 24.13 0.48
N LEU A 101 1.23 25.20 0.34
CA LEU A 101 0.83 26.54 0.73
C LEU A 101 -0.29 27.06 -0.20
N ARG A 102 -1.45 27.40 0.35
CA ARG A 102 -2.52 28.04 -0.44
C ARG A 102 -2.10 29.45 -0.84
N MET A 103 -2.19 29.75 -2.12
CA MET A 103 -2.01 31.12 -2.60
C MET A 103 -3.22 31.99 -2.20
N SER A 104 -3.04 32.81 -1.19
CA SER A 104 -4.12 33.66 -0.64
C SER A 104 -4.53 34.85 -1.56
N ASN A 105 -3.82 35.14 -2.65
CA ASN A 105 -4.02 36.40 -3.41
C ASN A 105 -3.89 36.35 -4.94
N ARG A 106 -4.03 35.18 -5.60
CA ARG A 106 -4.15 35.16 -7.05
C ARG A 106 -5.49 34.58 -7.51
N SER A 107 -6.15 35.25 -8.45
CA SER A 107 -7.47 34.88 -8.94
C SER A 107 -7.50 33.41 -9.37
N GLN A 108 -8.53 32.66 -8.95
CA GLN A 108 -8.81 31.27 -9.36
C GLN A 108 -8.71 31.03 -10.87
N SER A 109 -8.84 32.10 -11.69
CA SER A 109 -8.73 32.08 -13.13
C SER A 109 -7.31 31.75 -13.63
N PHE A 110 -6.25 32.17 -12.94
CA PHE A 110 -4.86 31.91 -13.34
C PHE A 110 -4.52 30.44 -13.16
N TRP A 111 -4.92 29.86 -12.03
CA TRP A 111 -4.65 28.45 -11.71
C TRP A 111 -5.46 27.46 -12.54
N LYS A 112 -6.70 27.77 -12.87
CA LYS A 112 -7.46 27.00 -13.86
C LYS A 112 -6.80 26.99 -15.25
N LYS A 113 -6.03 27.99 -15.57
CA LYS A 113 -5.34 28.11 -16.86
C LYS A 113 -3.97 27.39 -16.86
N VAL A 114 -3.29 27.37 -15.73
CA VAL A 114 -1.96 26.73 -15.55
C VAL A 114 -2.08 25.22 -15.32
N LEU A 115 -3.08 24.78 -14.59
CA LEU A 115 -3.26 23.37 -14.23
C LEU A 115 -4.03 22.54 -15.28
N GLY A 116 -4.41 23.14 -16.41
CA GLY A 116 -5.23 22.45 -17.42
C GLY A 116 -6.59 22.05 -16.87
N ALA A 117 -7.49 21.54 -17.69
CA ALA A 117 -8.84 21.12 -17.32
C ALA A 117 -8.90 19.79 -16.49
N GLY A 118 -7.84 19.46 -15.76
CA GLY A 118 -7.72 18.31 -14.88
C GLY A 118 -7.56 18.75 -13.43
N GLY A 119 -8.54 18.45 -12.61
CA GLY A 119 -8.64 18.43 -11.16
C GLY A 119 -7.88 19.48 -10.32
N GLU A 120 -8.53 19.93 -9.28
CA GLU A 120 -8.08 20.96 -8.32
C GLU A 120 -6.81 20.62 -7.52
N ASP A 121 -6.09 19.48 -7.79
CA ASP A 121 -5.12 18.88 -6.85
C ASP A 121 -3.72 18.57 -7.42
N SER A 122 -3.36 18.98 -8.64
CA SER A 122 -2.00 18.70 -9.12
C SER A 122 -1.00 19.81 -8.79
N PHE A 123 -0.63 19.95 -7.53
CA PHE A 123 0.44 20.87 -7.11
C PHE A 123 1.85 20.38 -7.44
N GLY A 124 1.99 19.21 -8.06
CA GLY A 124 3.25 18.52 -8.29
C GLY A 124 3.40 17.29 -7.41
N GLU A 125 4.28 16.42 -7.80
CA GLU A 125 4.64 15.22 -7.05
C GLU A 125 6.02 15.35 -6.45
N ILE A 126 6.28 14.62 -5.38
CA ILE A 126 7.60 14.57 -4.76
C ILE A 126 8.08 13.13 -4.72
N ASP A 127 9.18 12.86 -5.38
CA ASP A 127 9.87 11.59 -5.25
C ASP A 127 10.89 11.68 -4.10
N TRP A 128 10.79 10.74 -3.17
CA TRP A 128 11.60 10.70 -1.96
C TRP A 128 12.56 9.52 -1.97
N VAL A 129 13.80 9.79 -1.58
CA VAL A 129 14.76 8.76 -1.18
C VAL A 129 15.24 9.10 0.23
N ILE A 130 14.92 8.24 1.19
CA ILE A 130 15.23 8.48 2.59
C ILE A 130 16.06 7.30 3.11
N GLN A 131 17.26 7.58 3.57
CA GLN A 131 18.06 6.62 4.32
C GLN A 131 17.85 6.87 5.80
N VAL A 132 17.58 5.82 6.56
CA VAL A 132 17.32 5.88 8.01
C VAL A 132 18.22 4.89 8.73
N PRO A 133 18.50 5.08 10.03
CA PRO A 133 19.15 4.03 10.82
C PRO A 133 18.37 2.71 10.74
N GLN A 134 19.07 1.58 10.71
CA GLN A 134 18.44 0.27 10.58
C GLN A 134 17.42 -0.01 11.71
N HIS A 135 17.73 0.40 12.95
CA HIS A 135 16.83 0.30 14.10
C HIS A 135 15.82 1.46 14.18
N CYS A 136 15.18 1.78 13.07
CA CYS A 136 14.24 2.89 12.97
C CYS A 136 12.80 2.41 13.12
N LYS A 137 12.00 3.18 13.87
CA LYS A 137 10.53 3.09 13.78
C LYS A 137 10.04 4.07 12.73
N LEU A 138 9.43 3.56 11.68
CA LEU A 138 9.00 4.35 10.53
C LEU A 138 7.47 4.45 10.47
N THR A 139 6.96 5.65 10.35
CA THR A 139 5.55 5.92 10.07
C THR A 139 5.43 6.71 8.77
N VAL A 140 4.67 6.20 7.81
CA VAL A 140 4.40 6.84 6.52
C VAL A 140 2.92 7.12 6.39
N VAL A 141 2.57 8.36 6.10
CA VAL A 141 1.20 8.78 5.81
C VAL A 141 1.18 9.48 4.45
N ASN A 142 0.40 8.96 3.51
CA ASN A 142 0.24 9.59 2.21
C ASN A 142 -1.16 9.37 1.64
N ILE A 143 -1.44 9.98 0.50
CA ILE A 143 -2.69 9.80 -0.23
C ILE A 143 -2.51 8.77 -1.34
N SER A 144 -1.46 8.91 -2.17
CA SER A 144 -1.24 8.02 -3.32
C SER A 144 0.22 7.95 -3.72
N GLY A 145 0.56 6.92 -4.50
CA GLY A 145 1.89 6.75 -5.07
C GLY A 145 2.48 5.36 -4.83
N LYS A 146 3.79 5.27 -4.93
CA LYS A 146 4.53 4.03 -4.71
C LYS A 146 5.41 4.17 -3.47
N ILE A 147 5.30 3.22 -2.55
CA ILE A 147 6.07 3.18 -1.30
C ILE A 147 6.93 1.92 -1.31
N GLU A 148 8.23 2.07 -1.25
CA GLU A 148 9.22 1.00 -1.15
C GLU A 148 10.00 1.18 0.15
N ILE A 149 9.93 0.20 1.06
CA ILE A 149 10.62 0.21 2.36
C ILE A 149 11.43 -1.06 2.50
N SER A 150 12.71 -0.92 2.85
CA SER A 150 13.58 -2.09 2.94
C SER A 150 14.63 -1.97 4.06
N HIS A 151 15.09 -3.15 4.55
CA HIS A 151 16.21 -3.31 5.47
C HIS A 151 16.03 -2.58 6.80
N LEU A 152 14.87 -2.74 7.46
CA LEU A 152 14.61 -2.15 8.77
C LEU A 152 14.52 -3.21 9.85
N ILE A 153 15.11 -2.89 11.01
CA ILE A 153 14.94 -3.60 12.28
C ILE A 153 14.14 -2.66 13.19
N GLY A 154 12.82 -2.80 13.14
CA GLY A 154 11.93 -1.90 13.89
C GLY A 154 10.51 -1.96 13.36
N GLY A 155 9.64 -1.11 13.88
CA GLY A 155 8.24 -1.07 13.44
C GLY A 155 8.06 -0.24 12.17
N VAL A 156 7.25 -0.75 11.24
CA VAL A 156 6.81 -0.02 10.04
C VAL A 156 5.31 0.16 10.08
N GLU A 157 4.85 1.40 10.00
CA GLU A 157 3.44 1.74 9.87
C GLU A 157 3.21 2.56 8.61
N VAL A 158 2.35 2.08 7.72
CA VAL A 158 1.95 2.77 6.48
C VAL A 158 0.45 3.03 6.51
N ARG A 159 0.05 4.27 6.34
CA ARG A 159 -1.35 4.69 6.17
C ARG A 159 -1.50 5.42 4.85
N SER A 160 -2.27 4.84 3.94
CA SER A 160 -2.48 5.38 2.60
C SER A 160 -3.92 5.26 2.14
N SER A 161 -4.29 6.06 1.14
CA SER A 161 -5.58 5.89 0.47
C SER A 161 -5.45 5.05 -0.81
N ALA A 162 -4.41 5.30 -1.62
CA ALA A 162 -4.27 4.63 -2.92
C ALA A 162 -2.80 4.45 -3.30
N SER A 163 -2.09 3.56 -2.61
CA SER A 163 -0.67 3.33 -2.87
C SER A 163 -0.34 1.89 -3.18
N GLU A 164 0.72 1.72 -3.97
CA GLU A 164 1.44 0.46 -4.09
C GLU A 164 2.50 0.42 -2.99
N VAL A 165 2.37 -0.51 -2.05
CA VAL A 165 3.28 -0.66 -0.91
C VAL A 165 4.11 -1.92 -1.09
N SER A 166 5.43 -1.76 -1.05
CA SER A 166 6.40 -2.85 -1.12
C SER A 166 7.31 -2.83 0.11
N LEU A 167 7.32 -3.92 0.86
CA LEU A 167 8.09 -4.11 2.08
C LEU A 167 9.06 -5.27 1.91
N THR A 168 10.35 -5.06 2.15
CA THR A 168 11.36 -6.10 1.96
C THR A 168 12.36 -6.11 3.10
N SER A 169 12.62 -7.29 3.68
CA SER A 169 13.59 -7.46 4.78
C SER A 169 13.28 -6.55 5.97
N ILE A 170 12.13 -6.74 6.58
CA ILE A 170 11.71 -6.00 7.77
C ILE A 170 11.70 -6.95 8.98
N GLU A 171 12.43 -6.59 10.02
CA GLU A 171 12.38 -7.24 11.33
C GLU A 171 11.63 -6.34 12.31
N GLY A 172 10.44 -6.78 12.74
CA GLY A 172 9.60 -6.02 13.67
C GLY A 172 8.14 -6.00 13.25
N SER A 173 7.36 -5.15 13.88
CA SER A 173 5.93 -5.06 13.58
C SER A 173 5.67 -4.32 12.27
N VAL A 174 4.83 -4.90 11.43
CA VAL A 174 4.35 -4.27 10.18
C VAL A 174 2.87 -3.98 10.31
N ARG A 175 2.48 -2.73 10.12
CA ARG A 175 1.09 -2.30 10.02
C ARG A 175 0.86 -1.56 8.72
N VAL A 176 -0.09 -2.00 7.92
CA VAL A 176 -0.50 -1.31 6.68
C VAL A 176 -2.00 -1.06 6.70
N GLU A 177 -2.39 0.19 6.57
CA GLU A 177 -3.76 0.62 6.35
C GLU A 177 -3.83 1.30 4.97
N ASN A 178 -4.48 0.64 4.00
CA ASN A 178 -4.57 1.14 2.62
C ASN A 178 -6.00 0.93 2.09
N THR A 179 -6.55 1.90 1.37
CA THR A 179 -7.89 1.72 0.80
C THR A 179 -7.83 0.98 -0.52
N SER A 180 -6.89 1.30 -1.40
CA SER A 180 -6.74 0.64 -2.70
C SER A 180 -5.27 0.56 -3.12
N GLY A 181 -4.98 -0.30 -4.12
CA GLY A 181 -3.63 -0.55 -4.60
C GLY A 181 -3.16 -1.96 -4.28
N SER A 182 -1.86 -2.16 -4.23
CA SER A 182 -1.26 -3.45 -3.88
C SER A 182 -0.40 -3.35 -2.63
N VAL A 183 -0.36 -4.42 -1.86
CA VAL A 183 0.60 -4.59 -0.76
C VAL A 183 1.42 -5.83 -1.05
N THR A 184 2.72 -5.67 -1.23
CA THR A 184 3.66 -6.76 -1.40
C THR A 184 4.64 -6.79 -0.23
N GLY A 185 4.93 -7.97 0.29
CA GLY A 185 5.86 -8.16 1.40
C GLY A 185 6.75 -9.35 1.16
N GLU A 186 8.05 -9.20 1.41
CA GLU A 186 9.01 -10.29 1.29
C GLU A 186 10.01 -10.24 2.44
N LEU A 187 10.29 -11.39 3.05
CA LEU A 187 11.21 -11.51 4.20
C LEU A 187 10.78 -10.61 5.37
N LEU A 188 9.57 -10.84 5.86
CA LEU A 188 9.03 -10.10 7.00
C LEU A 188 9.06 -10.97 8.25
N PHE A 189 9.73 -10.47 9.31
CA PHE A 189 9.95 -11.17 10.58
C PHE A 189 9.29 -10.40 11.72
N GLY A 190 8.15 -10.89 12.21
CA GLY A 190 7.37 -10.28 13.29
C GLY A 190 5.87 -10.19 12.97
N PRO A 191 5.08 -9.55 13.83
CA PRO A 191 3.64 -9.45 13.65
C PRO A 191 3.27 -8.52 12.50
N ILE A 192 2.33 -8.98 11.66
CA ILE A 192 1.84 -8.26 10.48
C ILE A 192 0.33 -8.00 10.62
N ASP A 193 -0.10 -6.74 10.56
CA ASP A 193 -1.52 -6.32 10.56
C ASP A 193 -1.79 -5.50 9.28
N ILE A 194 -2.57 -6.05 8.34
CA ILE A 194 -2.94 -5.36 7.10
C ILE A 194 -4.44 -5.14 7.07
N ARG A 195 -4.84 -3.91 6.83
CA ARG A 195 -6.22 -3.51 6.57
C ARG A 195 -6.30 -2.83 5.22
N GLN A 196 -7.00 -3.48 4.29
CA GLN A 196 -7.09 -3.01 2.92
C GLN A 196 -8.51 -3.17 2.39
N ALA A 197 -9.09 -2.11 1.80
CA ALA A 197 -10.43 -2.25 1.27
C ALA A 197 -10.43 -3.05 -0.05
N GLY A 198 -9.52 -2.77 -0.98
CA GLY A 198 -9.45 -3.51 -2.24
C GLY A 198 -8.08 -3.53 -2.88
N GLY A 199 -7.88 -4.45 -3.86
CA GLY A 199 -6.64 -4.63 -4.60
C GLY A 199 -6.01 -6.01 -4.38
N ARG A 200 -4.69 -6.07 -4.23
CA ARG A 200 -3.95 -7.33 -4.06
C ARG A 200 -3.04 -7.29 -2.85
N ILE A 201 -2.97 -8.39 -2.13
CA ILE A 201 -2.01 -8.60 -1.04
C ILE A 201 -1.19 -9.85 -1.39
N ASP A 202 0.13 -9.70 -1.54
CA ASP A 202 1.06 -10.78 -1.87
C ASP A 202 2.22 -10.76 -0.87
N LEU A 203 2.26 -11.74 0.02
CA LEU A 203 3.22 -11.82 1.12
C LEU A 203 4.00 -13.14 1.05
N LYS A 204 5.34 -13.06 1.09
CA LYS A 204 6.21 -14.22 0.95
C LYS A 204 7.29 -14.27 2.01
N PHE A 205 7.66 -15.49 2.41
CA PHE A 205 8.72 -15.73 3.41
C PHE A 205 8.49 -14.97 4.70
N LEU A 206 7.36 -15.30 5.35
CA LEU A 206 6.93 -14.64 6.58
C LEU A 206 7.24 -15.50 7.80
N GLU A 207 7.74 -14.87 8.84
CA GLU A 207 7.85 -15.45 10.18
C GLU A 207 7.15 -14.54 11.20
N GLY A 208 6.01 -14.97 11.73
CA GLY A 208 5.23 -14.21 12.71
C GLY A 208 3.73 -14.32 12.47
N ASP A 209 2.98 -13.78 13.40
CA ASP A 209 1.52 -13.81 13.34
C ASP A 209 1.00 -12.82 12.29
N VAL A 210 0.13 -13.29 11.40
CA VAL A 210 -0.44 -12.49 10.31
C VAL A 210 -1.92 -12.26 10.53
N ARG A 211 -2.33 -11.01 10.54
CA ARG A 211 -3.73 -10.60 10.54
C ARG A 211 -4.03 -9.74 9.33
N ILE A 212 -5.02 -10.16 8.54
CA ILE A 212 -5.47 -9.40 7.38
C ILE A 212 -6.98 -9.23 7.42
N LYS A 213 -7.43 -7.98 7.23
CA LYS A 213 -8.83 -7.65 7.02
C LYS A 213 -8.99 -6.91 5.71
N SER A 214 -9.81 -7.45 4.82
CA SER A 214 -10.08 -6.84 3.52
C SER A 214 -11.57 -6.83 3.20
N SER A 215 -11.97 -5.96 2.28
CA SER A 215 -13.29 -6.03 1.66
C SER A 215 -13.25 -6.80 0.34
N THR A 216 -12.31 -6.48 -0.57
CA THR A 216 -12.29 -7.05 -1.93
C THR A 216 -10.88 -7.37 -2.45
N ALA A 217 -9.95 -7.80 -1.58
CA ALA A 217 -8.61 -8.12 -2.04
C ALA A 217 -8.44 -9.61 -2.33
N ASP A 218 -7.70 -9.91 -3.41
CA ASP A 218 -7.07 -11.22 -3.57
C ASP A 218 -5.83 -11.30 -2.68
N ILE A 219 -5.74 -12.38 -1.91
CA ILE A 219 -4.71 -12.56 -0.88
C ILE A 219 -3.88 -13.79 -1.21
N SER A 220 -2.56 -13.62 -1.31
CA SER A 220 -1.60 -14.72 -1.48
C SER A 220 -0.56 -14.64 -0.36
N ILE A 221 -0.37 -15.72 0.38
CA ILE A 221 0.53 -15.80 1.53
C ILE A 221 1.40 -17.03 1.45
N SER A 222 2.71 -16.85 1.65
CA SER A 222 3.66 -17.90 1.97
C SER A 222 4.29 -17.61 3.32
N GLN A 223 3.96 -18.41 4.34
CA GLN A 223 4.38 -18.23 5.72
C GLN A 223 5.11 -19.47 6.24
N ASP A 224 6.25 -19.23 6.87
CA ASP A 224 7.06 -20.32 7.44
C ASP A 224 6.68 -20.62 8.89
N ASN A 225 6.28 -19.63 9.66
CA ASN A 225 5.89 -19.80 11.07
C ASN A 225 4.95 -18.67 11.52
N GLY A 226 3.97 -18.99 12.39
CA GLY A 226 3.04 -18.04 13.00
C GLY A 226 1.58 -18.46 12.87
N SER A 227 0.68 -17.70 13.48
CA SER A 227 -0.76 -17.85 13.33
C SER A 227 -1.29 -17.04 12.14
N LEU A 228 -2.49 -17.42 11.65
CA LEU A 228 -3.20 -16.68 10.58
C LEU A 228 -4.61 -16.30 11.03
N ASP A 229 -4.97 -15.02 10.86
CA ASP A 229 -6.32 -14.49 11.05
C ASP A 229 -6.71 -13.65 9.84
N LEU A 230 -7.36 -14.28 8.85
CA LEU A 230 -7.72 -13.66 7.57
C LEU A 230 -9.23 -13.52 7.46
N THR A 231 -9.67 -12.31 7.16
CA THR A 231 -11.08 -12.03 6.86
C THR A 231 -11.17 -11.16 5.61
N THR A 232 -11.91 -11.64 4.61
CA THR A 232 -12.26 -10.84 3.43
C THR A 232 -13.74 -11.01 3.10
N ALA A 233 -14.39 -9.97 2.59
CA ALA A 233 -15.75 -10.12 2.09
C ALA A 233 -15.75 -10.70 0.67
N SER A 234 -14.78 -10.29 -0.19
CA SER A 234 -14.67 -10.85 -1.54
C SER A 234 -13.20 -10.93 -1.96
N GLY A 235 -12.87 -11.94 -2.74
CA GLY A 235 -11.52 -12.21 -3.24
C GLY A 235 -11.05 -13.62 -2.91
N ASN A 236 -10.12 -14.10 -3.70
CA ASN A 236 -9.55 -15.43 -3.50
C ASN A 236 -8.43 -15.37 -2.46
N VAL A 237 -8.31 -16.43 -1.69
CA VAL A 237 -7.32 -16.57 -0.62
C VAL A 237 -6.50 -17.82 -0.88
N ASP A 238 -5.23 -17.62 -1.27
CA ASP A 238 -4.23 -18.66 -1.45
C ASP A 238 -3.20 -18.62 -0.32
N ILE A 239 -3.08 -19.69 0.43
CA ILE A 239 -2.20 -19.80 1.58
C ILE A 239 -1.30 -21.01 1.46
N GLN A 240 -0.01 -20.80 1.61
CA GLN A 240 0.98 -21.85 1.86
C GLN A 240 1.61 -21.58 3.22
N THR A 241 1.49 -22.54 4.16
CA THR A 241 2.00 -22.34 5.51
C THR A 241 2.45 -23.65 6.17
N ASN A 242 3.49 -23.56 6.97
CA ASN A 242 3.85 -24.62 7.90
C ASN A 242 2.96 -24.52 9.15
N LEU A 243 2.39 -25.64 9.56
CA LEU A 243 1.52 -25.66 10.73
C LEU A 243 2.32 -25.91 12.02
N ASP A 244 2.09 -25.06 13.00
CA ASP A 244 2.53 -25.26 14.39
C ASP A 244 1.35 -25.76 15.22
N SER A 245 1.55 -26.85 15.93
CA SER A 245 0.50 -27.50 16.75
C SER A 245 -0.07 -26.61 17.86
N SER A 246 0.63 -25.55 18.24
CA SER A 246 0.23 -24.58 19.26
C SER A 246 -0.48 -23.35 18.71
N ARG A 247 -0.63 -23.25 17.37
CA ARG A 247 -1.16 -22.07 16.69
C ARG A 247 -2.53 -22.30 16.11
N ASP A 248 -3.23 -21.21 15.87
CA ASP A 248 -4.57 -21.17 15.29
C ASP A 248 -4.52 -20.52 13.90
N TYR A 249 -5.32 -21.07 12.97
CA TYR A 249 -5.41 -20.63 11.57
C TYR A 249 -6.86 -20.39 11.22
N PHE A 250 -7.26 -19.11 11.13
CA PHE A 250 -8.62 -18.71 10.83
C PHE A 250 -8.66 -18.01 9.47
N VAL A 251 -9.48 -18.51 8.55
CA VAL A 251 -9.70 -17.91 7.25
C VAL A 251 -11.19 -17.82 6.99
N THR A 252 -11.67 -16.61 6.75
CA THR A 252 -13.09 -16.36 6.46
C THR A 252 -13.23 -15.51 5.20
N THR A 253 -14.05 -15.98 4.25
CA THR A 253 -14.50 -15.18 3.11
C THR A 253 -16.02 -15.27 2.95
N GLU A 254 -16.66 -14.19 2.53
CA GLU A 254 -18.07 -14.24 2.15
C GLU A 254 -18.22 -14.73 0.69
N SER A 255 -17.35 -14.26 -0.21
CA SER A 255 -17.35 -14.65 -1.62
C SER A 255 -15.93 -14.79 -2.16
N GLY A 256 -15.54 -15.99 -2.50
CA GLY A 256 -14.21 -16.31 -3.02
C GLY A 256 -13.75 -17.71 -2.64
N HIS A 257 -12.74 -18.19 -3.35
CA HIS A 257 -12.16 -19.49 -3.09
C HIS A 257 -11.09 -19.40 -2.01
N ILE A 258 -11.03 -20.41 -1.15
CA ILE A 258 -9.96 -20.59 -0.17
C ILE A 258 -9.15 -21.81 -0.60
N ARG A 259 -7.85 -21.61 -0.77
CA ARG A 259 -6.88 -22.67 -0.98
C ARG A 259 -5.85 -22.64 0.12
N LEU A 260 -5.75 -23.71 0.87
CA LEU A 260 -4.74 -23.90 1.90
C LEU A 260 -3.81 -25.05 1.49
N MET A 261 -2.54 -24.77 1.40
CA MET A 261 -1.48 -25.74 1.15
C MET A 261 -0.62 -25.89 2.40
N ILE A 262 -0.38 -27.13 2.80
CA ILE A 262 0.37 -27.49 4.00
C ILE A 262 1.38 -28.61 3.70
N PRO A 263 2.50 -28.72 4.43
CA PRO A 263 3.42 -29.85 4.26
C PRO A 263 2.77 -31.21 4.55
N GLU A 264 3.22 -32.26 3.88
CA GLU A 264 2.76 -33.63 4.11
C GLU A 264 2.91 -34.10 5.58
N THR A 265 3.90 -33.58 6.28
CA THR A 265 4.19 -33.91 7.69
C THR A 265 3.32 -33.16 8.69
N SER A 266 2.44 -32.28 8.22
CA SER A 266 1.59 -31.47 9.07
C SER A 266 0.57 -32.27 9.86
N SER A 267 0.21 -31.74 11.02
CA SER A 267 -0.82 -32.31 11.91
C SER A 267 -1.76 -31.22 12.38
N GLY A 268 -3.07 -31.53 12.49
CA GLY A 268 -4.02 -30.52 12.94
C GLY A 268 -5.46 -31.04 13.04
N ASP A 269 -6.31 -30.17 13.60
CA ASP A 269 -7.76 -30.31 13.69
C ASP A 269 -8.38 -29.35 12.69
N LEU A 270 -8.98 -29.89 11.65
CA LEU A 270 -9.56 -29.15 10.53
C LEU A 270 -11.06 -29.02 10.68
N ARG A 271 -11.56 -27.80 10.53
CA ARG A 271 -12.98 -27.50 10.37
C ARG A 271 -13.18 -26.62 9.15
N ILE A 272 -13.91 -27.12 8.18
CA ILE A 272 -14.30 -26.38 6.98
C ILE A 272 -15.81 -26.17 6.99
N LYS A 273 -16.26 -24.95 6.70
CA LYS A 273 -17.66 -24.61 6.45
C LYS A 273 -17.74 -23.91 5.10
N CYS A 274 -18.63 -24.42 4.23
CA CYS A 274 -18.91 -23.84 2.92
C CYS A 274 -20.43 -23.88 2.69
N GLN A 275 -21.08 -22.72 2.52
CA GLN A 275 -22.54 -22.72 2.33
C GLN A 275 -22.91 -23.00 0.88
N THR A 276 -22.17 -22.43 -0.08
CA THR A 276 -22.38 -22.62 -1.52
C THR A 276 -21.03 -22.78 -2.20
N GLY A 277 -20.74 -23.96 -2.70
CA GLY A 277 -19.47 -24.37 -3.30
C GLY A 277 -19.05 -25.75 -2.84
N ASP A 278 -17.93 -26.22 -3.33
CA ASP A 278 -17.40 -27.54 -3.05
C ASP A 278 -16.31 -27.51 -1.97
N ILE A 279 -16.28 -28.55 -1.13
CA ILE A 279 -15.19 -28.79 -0.20
C ILE A 279 -14.33 -29.92 -0.76
N ARG A 280 -13.05 -29.64 -0.98
CA ARG A 280 -12.07 -30.64 -1.45
C ARG A 280 -10.92 -30.76 -0.44
N THR A 281 -10.67 -31.97 0.01
CA THR A 281 -9.54 -32.28 0.89
C THR A 281 -8.67 -33.31 0.20
N GLU A 282 -7.45 -32.94 -0.12
CA GLU A 282 -6.44 -33.79 -0.76
C GLU A 282 -5.42 -34.30 0.26
N ILE A 283 -5.82 -34.29 1.53
CA ILE A 283 -5.01 -34.75 2.67
C ILE A 283 -5.70 -35.95 3.34
N PRO A 284 -4.94 -36.90 3.91
CA PRO A 284 -5.49 -37.99 4.69
C PRO A 284 -6.09 -37.46 5.99
N ILE A 285 -7.43 -37.47 6.12
CA ILE A 285 -8.14 -36.95 7.29
C ILE A 285 -9.01 -38.01 7.96
N ALA A 286 -8.91 -38.14 9.25
CA ALA A 286 -9.84 -38.91 10.07
C ALA A 286 -11.11 -38.08 10.32
N ILE A 287 -12.13 -38.31 9.53
CA ILE A 287 -13.37 -37.51 9.54
C ILE A 287 -14.16 -37.79 10.79
N ARG A 288 -14.50 -36.77 11.58
CA ARG A 288 -15.43 -36.83 12.72
C ARG A 288 -16.85 -36.52 12.33
N SER A 289 -17.03 -35.56 11.43
CA SER A 289 -18.34 -35.16 10.90
C SER A 289 -18.20 -34.68 9.46
N MET A 290 -19.14 -35.08 8.61
CA MET A 290 -19.17 -34.69 7.21
C MET A 290 -20.60 -34.44 6.75
N SER A 291 -20.79 -33.33 6.08
CA SER A 291 -22.00 -32.99 5.32
C SER A 291 -21.61 -32.27 4.03
N HIS A 292 -22.56 -31.98 3.15
CA HIS A 292 -22.29 -31.20 1.93
C HIS A 292 -21.73 -29.78 2.21
N LYS A 293 -21.93 -29.26 3.44
CA LYS A 293 -21.57 -27.87 3.82
C LYS A 293 -20.52 -27.77 4.91
N GLN A 294 -20.07 -28.91 5.43
CA GLN A 294 -19.13 -28.93 6.56
C GLN A 294 -18.31 -30.21 6.56
N VAL A 295 -17.03 -30.06 6.80
CA VAL A 295 -16.11 -31.15 7.08
C VAL A 295 -15.38 -30.85 8.38
N GLU A 296 -15.41 -31.79 9.31
CA GLU A 296 -14.61 -31.75 10.55
C GLU A 296 -13.81 -33.03 10.69
N GLY A 297 -12.55 -32.93 11.01
CA GLY A 297 -11.69 -34.09 11.18
C GLY A 297 -10.33 -33.72 11.71
N THR A 298 -9.53 -34.76 11.96
CA THR A 298 -8.16 -34.64 12.44
C THR A 298 -7.23 -35.30 11.43
N PHE A 299 -6.09 -34.71 11.17
CA PHE A 299 -5.02 -35.28 10.35
C PHE A 299 -3.71 -35.30 11.14
N GLY A 300 -2.86 -36.28 10.83
CA GLY A 300 -1.66 -36.50 11.61
C GLY A 300 -2.02 -36.80 13.10
N PHE A 301 -1.34 -36.11 13.99
CA PHE A 301 -1.53 -36.26 15.46
C PHE A 301 -2.49 -35.21 16.05
N GLY A 302 -3.13 -34.37 15.20
CA GLY A 302 -3.93 -33.24 15.64
C GLY A 302 -3.04 -32.05 16.09
N GLY A 303 -3.63 -31.09 16.81
CA GLY A 303 -2.92 -29.97 17.43
C GLY A 303 -3.32 -28.62 16.84
N ALA A 304 -2.73 -28.20 15.71
CA ALA A 304 -3.08 -26.93 15.05
C ALA A 304 -4.57 -26.83 14.76
N LYS A 305 -5.21 -25.74 15.16
CA LYS A 305 -6.64 -25.52 14.88
C LYS A 305 -6.83 -24.75 13.60
N ILE A 306 -7.45 -25.38 12.61
CA ILE A 306 -7.66 -24.80 11.29
C ILE A 306 -9.15 -24.64 11.06
N ASN A 307 -9.60 -23.39 10.90
CA ASN A 307 -10.98 -23.05 10.64
C ASN A 307 -11.07 -22.27 9.31
N LEU A 308 -11.63 -22.91 8.29
CA LEU A 308 -11.85 -22.30 6.97
C LEU A 308 -13.36 -22.11 6.76
N THR A 309 -13.77 -20.90 6.51
CA THR A 309 -15.19 -20.57 6.29
C THR A 309 -15.36 -19.79 4.99
N SER A 310 -16.18 -20.33 4.08
CA SER A 310 -16.64 -19.61 2.88
C SER A 310 -18.17 -19.63 2.83
N VAL A 311 -18.78 -18.50 2.52
CA VAL A 311 -20.23 -18.46 2.25
C VAL A 311 -20.48 -18.85 0.80
N SER A 312 -19.69 -18.31 -0.15
CA SER A 312 -19.80 -18.63 -1.58
C SER A 312 -18.41 -18.78 -2.19
N GLY A 313 -18.10 -19.98 -2.65
CA GLY A 313 -16.82 -20.35 -3.25
C GLY A 313 -16.26 -21.65 -2.68
N ASP A 314 -15.40 -22.29 -3.44
CA ASP A 314 -14.83 -23.59 -3.06
C ASP A 314 -13.76 -23.44 -1.97
N VAL A 315 -13.63 -24.47 -1.15
CA VAL A 315 -12.56 -24.56 -0.15
C VAL A 315 -11.73 -25.80 -0.46
N THR A 316 -10.45 -25.59 -0.73
CA THR A 316 -9.51 -26.68 -1.03
C THR A 316 -8.40 -26.72 0.01
N VAL A 317 -8.13 -27.91 0.54
CA VAL A 317 -6.96 -28.17 1.41
C VAL A 317 -6.11 -29.24 0.75
N ALA A 318 -4.86 -28.90 0.45
CA ALA A 318 -3.92 -29.77 -0.26
C ALA A 318 -2.56 -29.82 0.46
N GLN A 319 -1.71 -30.74 0.02
CA GLN A 319 -0.31 -30.85 0.47
C GLN A 319 0.66 -30.29 -0.58
N PHE A 320 1.85 -29.86 -0.14
CA PHE A 320 2.97 -29.52 -1.01
C PHE A 320 4.25 -30.19 -0.51
#